data_ee78a688b07430172b13ae1bd2e07de9
#
_entry.id   ee78a688b07430172b13ae1bd2e07de9
#
_cell.length_a   1.000
_cell.length_b   1.000
_cell.length_c   1.000
_cell.angle_alpha   90.00
_cell.angle_beta   90.00
_cell.angle_gamma   90.00
#
_symmetry.space_group_name_H-M   'P 1'
#
loop_
_entity.id
_entity.type
_entity.pdbx_description
1 polymer ?
#
loop_
_entity_poly.entity_id
_entity_poly.type
_entity_poly.pdbx_seq_one_letter_code
_entity_poly.pdbx_strand_id
1 'polypeptide(L)'
;MTIFGTILALRAKFGRASRFLALAAALCGAVSCDKIDPSVVQGYIEGEFVYVASPLGGRLERLAVKRGDQVDKGALLFALDDTAERAEQEEARRRVAQAEAQLADAKQGMRPSEIDTIKAQLEQAKASLVLAEIELERQVKLLASKVTSRREVDVAQATRDEDRQRVAQLESTLETAQLGARADLVKAAEQNLLAQQAALKRAEWNFAQKQQSAQQAGLVTDTLYREGD
;
A
#
# COMPACT_ATOMS: atom_id res chain seq x y z
N MET A 1 -31.88 58.56 -100.19
CA MET A 1 -32.46 58.97 -98.91
C MET A 1 -32.40 57.80 -97.89
N THR A 2 -31.24 57.20 -97.67
CA THR A 2 -31.16 55.97 -96.81
C THR A 2 -29.78 55.77 -96.08
N ILE A 3 -28.96 56.79 -95.95
CA ILE A 3 -27.64 56.64 -95.23
C ILE A 3 -27.65 57.30 -93.83
N PHE A 4 -28.55 58.27 -93.59
CA PHE A 4 -28.62 58.96 -92.31
C PHE A 4 -29.26 58.18 -91.13
N GLY A 5 -30.11 57.18 -91.40
CA GLY A 5 -30.79 56.38 -90.37
C GLY A 5 -29.89 55.35 -89.65
N THR A 6 -28.88 54.82 -90.38
CA THR A 6 -28.05 53.73 -89.90
C THR A 6 -26.95 54.18 -88.88
N ILE A 7 -26.46 55.41 -89.03
CA ILE A 7 -25.44 55.98 -88.09
C ILE A 7 -25.99 56.33 -86.74
N LEU A 8 -27.28 56.78 -86.71
CA LEU A 8 -27.91 57.14 -85.45
C LEU A 8 -28.24 55.91 -84.55
N ALA A 9 -28.60 54.81 -85.21
CA ALA A 9 -28.89 53.54 -84.47
C ALA A 9 -27.62 52.87 -83.87
N LEU A 10 -26.49 53.05 -84.55
CA LEU A 10 -25.22 52.49 -84.06
C LEU A 10 -24.69 53.28 -82.83
N ARG A 11 -24.88 54.61 -82.78
CA ARG A 11 -24.49 55.45 -81.66
C ARG A 11 -25.31 55.14 -80.38
N ALA A 12 -26.57 54.81 -80.50
CA ALA A 12 -27.43 54.49 -79.37
C ALA A 12 -27.17 53.13 -78.78
N LYS A 13 -26.65 52.15 -79.55
CA LYS A 13 -26.25 50.81 -79.05
C LYS A 13 -24.90 50.87 -78.34
N PHE A 14 -23.95 51.67 -78.76
CA PHE A 14 -22.68 51.84 -78.13
C PHE A 14 -22.73 52.54 -76.76
N GLY A 15 -23.66 53.49 -76.61
CA GLY A 15 -23.86 54.21 -75.35
C GLY A 15 -24.46 53.33 -74.24
N ARG A 16 -25.30 52.36 -74.63
CA ARG A 16 -25.82 51.40 -73.64
C ARG A 16 -24.87 50.36 -73.20
N ALA A 17 -24.04 49.84 -74.12
CA ALA A 17 -22.97 48.88 -73.82
C ALA A 17 -21.88 49.46 -72.89
N SER A 18 -21.51 50.74 -73.17
CA SER A 18 -20.51 51.47 -72.30
C SER A 18 -21.08 51.74 -70.93
N ARG A 19 -22.34 52.00 -70.74
CA ARG A 19 -22.97 52.20 -69.41
C ARG A 19 -23.09 50.88 -68.62
N PHE A 20 -23.29 49.78 -69.26
CA PHE A 20 -23.30 48.48 -68.61
C PHE A 20 -21.90 48.03 -68.22
N LEU A 21 -20.88 48.33 -69.04
CA LEU A 21 -19.46 48.07 -68.74
C LEU A 21 -18.97 48.91 -67.57
N ALA A 22 -19.37 50.20 -67.50
CA ALA A 22 -19.03 51.11 -66.40
C ALA A 22 -19.75 50.68 -65.10
N LEU A 23 -20.99 50.20 -65.18
CA LEU A 23 -21.74 49.70 -64.02
C LEU A 23 -21.17 48.39 -63.52
N ALA A 24 -20.77 47.47 -64.41
CA ALA A 24 -20.09 46.22 -64.04
C ALA A 24 -18.70 46.46 -63.42
N ALA A 25 -17.94 47.45 -63.93
CA ALA A 25 -16.66 47.84 -63.32
C ALA A 25 -16.81 48.46 -61.94
N ALA A 26 -17.88 49.26 -61.71
CA ALA A 26 -18.21 49.83 -60.41
C ALA A 26 -18.68 48.77 -59.40
N LEU A 27 -19.38 47.73 -59.85
CA LEU A 27 -19.76 46.60 -58.97
C LEU A 27 -18.61 45.69 -58.58
N CYS A 28 -17.62 45.50 -59.48
CA CYS A 28 -16.40 44.77 -59.16
C CYS A 28 -15.44 45.49 -58.21
N GLY A 29 -15.52 46.83 -58.15
CA GLY A 29 -14.69 47.65 -57.24
C GLY A 29 -15.22 47.68 -55.80
N ALA A 30 -16.46 47.21 -55.55
CA ALA A 30 -17.06 47.21 -54.24
C ALA A 30 -16.76 45.93 -53.43
N VAL A 31 -16.04 44.93 -53.98
CA VAL A 31 -15.51 43.82 -53.20
C VAL A 31 -14.27 44.33 -52.52
N SER A 32 -14.45 45.08 -51.44
CA SER A 32 -13.38 45.39 -50.48
C SER A 32 -12.89 44.07 -49.92
N CYS A 33 -11.73 43.60 -50.38
CA CYS A 33 -10.99 42.57 -49.64
C CYS A 33 -10.66 43.19 -48.28
N ASP A 34 -11.39 42.79 -47.28
CA ASP A 34 -11.01 43.02 -45.88
C ASP A 34 -9.55 42.53 -45.74
N LYS A 35 -8.62 43.45 -45.59
CA LYS A 35 -7.21 43.09 -45.34
C LYS A 35 -7.19 42.39 -44.00
N ILE A 36 -7.11 41.08 -44.05
CA ILE A 36 -6.83 40.26 -42.86
C ILE A 36 -5.51 40.76 -42.30
N ASP A 37 -5.57 41.46 -41.18
CA ASP A 37 -4.38 41.92 -40.45
C ASP A 37 -3.59 40.67 -40.04
N PRO A 38 -2.37 40.48 -40.57
CA PRO A 38 -1.57 39.28 -40.25
C PRO A 38 -1.15 39.21 -38.79
N SER A 39 -1.37 40.26 -37.99
CA SER A 39 -1.14 40.30 -36.57
C SER A 39 -2.32 39.79 -35.75
N VAL A 40 -3.49 39.57 -36.36
CA VAL A 40 -4.68 39.01 -35.71
C VAL A 40 -4.79 37.55 -36.00
N VAL A 41 -4.41 36.72 -35.03
CA VAL A 41 -4.63 35.28 -35.06
C VAL A 41 -6.03 35.01 -34.47
N GLN A 42 -6.91 34.45 -35.29
CA GLN A 42 -8.16 33.98 -34.79
C GLN A 42 -7.96 32.63 -34.09
N GLY A 43 -8.27 32.57 -32.81
CA GLY A 43 -8.21 31.38 -31.97
C GLY A 43 -9.28 31.46 -30.90
N TYR A 44 -9.55 30.33 -30.29
CA TYR A 44 -10.40 30.26 -29.11
C TYR A 44 -9.57 29.69 -27.97
N ILE A 45 -9.87 30.13 -26.76
CA ILE A 45 -9.26 29.61 -25.55
C ILE A 45 -10.10 28.41 -25.12
N GLU A 46 -9.53 27.22 -25.17
CA GLU A 46 -10.09 26.05 -24.53
C GLU A 46 -9.51 25.88 -23.13
N GLY A 47 -10.39 25.73 -22.16
CA GLY A 47 -10.00 25.31 -20.82
C GLY A 47 -9.75 23.80 -20.80
N GLU A 48 -8.68 23.36 -20.17
CA GLU A 48 -8.47 21.95 -19.88
C GLU A 48 -9.34 21.55 -18.69
N PHE A 49 -10.29 20.64 -18.92
CA PHE A 49 -11.18 20.15 -17.87
C PHE A 49 -10.63 18.88 -17.25
N VAL A 50 -10.49 18.89 -15.93
CA VAL A 50 -10.13 17.74 -15.13
C VAL A 50 -11.35 17.25 -14.38
N TYR A 51 -11.78 16.03 -14.68
CA TYR A 51 -12.87 15.37 -13.97
C TYR A 51 -12.31 14.66 -12.74
N VAL A 52 -12.75 15.09 -11.57
CA VAL A 52 -12.36 14.45 -10.31
C VAL A 52 -13.48 13.53 -9.88
N ALA A 53 -13.16 12.25 -9.78
CA ALA A 53 -14.07 11.21 -9.31
C ALA A 53 -13.35 10.25 -8.36
N SER A 54 -14.09 9.65 -7.43
CA SER A 54 -13.57 8.54 -6.63
C SER A 54 -13.58 7.25 -7.45
N PRO A 55 -12.55 6.40 -7.40
CA PRO A 55 -12.58 5.07 -8.01
C PRO A 55 -13.52 4.11 -7.27
N LEU A 56 -13.97 4.46 -6.06
CA LEU A 56 -14.91 3.69 -5.25
C LEU A 56 -16.26 4.41 -5.21
N GLY A 57 -17.34 3.67 -5.42
CA GLY A 57 -18.70 4.19 -5.27
C GLY A 57 -19.07 4.44 -3.80
N GLY A 58 -20.05 5.26 -3.58
CA GLY A 58 -20.60 5.55 -2.26
C GLY A 58 -21.49 6.79 -2.29
N ARG A 59 -22.32 6.94 -1.27
CA ARG A 59 -23.20 8.11 -1.14
C ARG A 59 -22.34 9.34 -0.88
N LEU A 60 -22.63 10.45 -1.55
CA LEU A 60 -21.97 11.73 -1.31
C LEU A 60 -22.42 12.29 0.04
N GLU A 61 -21.53 12.23 1.03
CA GLU A 61 -21.81 12.71 2.39
C GLU A 61 -21.59 14.23 2.49
N ARG A 62 -20.54 14.73 1.85
CA ARG A 62 -20.15 16.13 1.92
C ARG A 62 -19.57 16.63 0.61
N LEU A 63 -20.09 17.76 0.15
CA LEU A 63 -19.54 18.53 -0.97
C LEU A 63 -18.91 19.83 -0.43
N ALA A 64 -17.58 19.90 -0.45
CA ALA A 64 -16.85 21.01 0.16
C ALA A 64 -16.72 22.23 -0.77
N VAL A 65 -17.08 22.11 -2.02
CA VAL A 65 -16.90 23.15 -3.05
C VAL A 65 -18.20 23.41 -3.82
N LYS A 66 -18.30 24.59 -4.42
CA LYS A 66 -19.41 24.98 -5.28
C LYS A 66 -18.88 25.43 -6.64
N ARG A 67 -19.75 25.44 -7.63
CA ARG A 67 -19.48 26.01 -8.94
C ARG A 67 -19.00 27.47 -8.80
N GLY A 68 -17.87 27.79 -9.39
CA GLY A 68 -17.23 29.11 -9.35
C GLY A 68 -16.19 29.29 -8.25
N ASP A 69 -16.00 28.30 -7.36
CA ASP A 69 -14.97 28.36 -6.32
C ASP A 69 -13.59 28.17 -6.92
N GLN A 70 -12.62 28.95 -6.43
CA GLN A 70 -11.20 28.69 -6.66
C GLN A 70 -10.66 27.75 -5.59
N VAL A 71 -9.95 26.72 -6.02
CA VAL A 71 -9.36 25.71 -5.13
C VAL A 71 -7.86 25.62 -5.33
N ASP A 72 -7.14 25.46 -4.24
CA ASP A 72 -5.72 25.18 -4.26
C ASP A 72 -5.47 23.67 -4.35
N LYS A 73 -4.26 23.30 -4.76
CA LYS A 73 -3.83 21.91 -4.75
C LYS A 73 -3.95 21.32 -3.33
N GLY A 74 -4.60 20.17 -3.20
CA GLY A 74 -4.83 19.49 -1.93
C GLY A 74 -6.10 19.91 -1.20
N ALA A 75 -6.83 20.94 -1.68
CA ALA A 75 -8.11 21.34 -1.10
C ALA A 75 -9.13 20.18 -1.22
N LEU A 76 -9.85 19.89 -0.15
CA LEU A 76 -10.92 18.88 -0.17
C LEU A 76 -12.03 19.31 -1.11
N LEU A 77 -12.41 18.44 -2.04
CA LEU A 77 -13.50 18.68 -2.97
C LEU A 77 -14.80 18.03 -2.48
N PHE A 78 -14.73 16.75 -2.16
CA PHE A 78 -15.87 16.02 -1.63
C PHE A 78 -15.44 14.82 -0.79
N ALA A 79 -16.37 14.34 0.03
CA ALA A 79 -16.24 13.11 0.82
C ALA A 79 -17.46 12.22 0.61
N LEU A 80 -17.21 10.94 0.40
CA LEU A 80 -18.21 9.88 0.35
C LEU A 80 -18.37 9.24 1.75
N ASP A 81 -19.49 8.59 1.99
CA ASP A 81 -19.68 7.75 3.19
C ASP A 81 -18.55 6.72 3.29
N ASP A 82 -17.79 6.79 4.37
CA ASP A 82 -16.58 6.00 4.63
C ASP A 82 -16.78 4.96 5.73
N THR A 83 -18.01 4.78 6.21
CA THR A 83 -18.31 3.94 7.38
C THR A 83 -17.84 2.51 7.21
N ALA A 84 -18.04 1.91 6.03
CA ALA A 84 -17.64 0.54 5.75
C ALA A 84 -16.11 0.41 5.64
N GLU A 85 -15.47 1.33 4.92
CA GLU A 85 -14.02 1.32 4.69
C GLU A 85 -13.24 1.62 5.99
N ARG A 86 -13.78 2.45 6.86
CA ARG A 86 -13.24 2.70 8.19
C ARG A 86 -13.29 1.44 9.06
N ALA A 87 -14.41 0.71 9.03
CA ALA A 87 -14.53 -0.55 9.74
C ALA A 87 -13.57 -1.61 9.19
N GLU A 88 -13.43 -1.72 7.85
CA GLU A 88 -12.47 -2.62 7.20
C GLU A 88 -11.02 -2.28 7.57
N GLN A 89 -10.67 -1.00 7.60
CA GLN A 89 -9.34 -0.55 8.01
C GLN A 89 -9.04 -0.94 9.46
N GLU A 90 -10.00 -0.72 10.37
CA GLU A 90 -9.83 -1.07 11.78
C GLU A 90 -9.73 -2.59 11.97
N GLU A 91 -10.52 -3.38 11.25
CA GLU A 91 -10.40 -4.84 11.25
C GLU A 91 -9.02 -5.29 10.76
N ALA A 92 -8.54 -4.72 9.65
CA ALA A 92 -7.22 -5.04 9.11
C ALA A 92 -6.08 -4.67 10.08
N ARG A 93 -6.19 -3.55 10.80
CA ARG A 93 -5.23 -3.17 11.88
C ARG A 93 -5.19 -4.22 12.99
N ARG A 94 -6.35 -4.72 13.42
CA ARG A 94 -6.42 -5.74 14.46
C ARG A 94 -5.84 -7.07 14.00
N ARG A 95 -6.00 -7.43 12.72
CA ARG A 95 -5.38 -8.62 12.12
C ARG A 95 -3.86 -8.51 12.07
N VAL A 96 -3.33 -7.32 11.76
CA VAL A 96 -1.87 -7.07 11.83
C VAL A 96 -1.38 -7.25 13.26
N ALA A 97 -2.02 -6.64 14.26
CA ALA A 97 -1.62 -6.77 15.66
C ALA A 97 -1.69 -8.23 16.14
N GLN A 98 -2.68 -8.99 15.69
CA GLN A 98 -2.77 -10.43 15.98
C GLN A 98 -1.60 -11.21 15.35
N ALA A 99 -1.25 -10.93 14.10
CA ALA A 99 -0.15 -11.59 13.42
C ALA A 99 1.22 -11.23 14.05
N GLU A 100 1.39 -9.99 14.51
CA GLU A 100 2.58 -9.55 15.26
C GLU A 100 2.71 -10.33 16.58
N ALA A 101 1.63 -10.47 17.33
CA ALA A 101 1.62 -11.24 18.57
C ALA A 101 1.94 -12.72 18.32
N GLN A 102 1.41 -13.32 17.24
CA GLN A 102 1.70 -14.70 16.84
C GLN A 102 3.17 -14.88 16.44
N LEU A 103 3.75 -13.90 15.73
CA LEU A 103 5.17 -13.93 15.38
C LEU A 103 6.05 -13.79 16.62
N ALA A 104 5.69 -12.90 17.55
CA ALA A 104 6.39 -12.73 18.80
C ALA A 104 6.37 -14.03 19.64
N ASP A 105 5.22 -14.67 19.75
CA ASP A 105 5.06 -15.98 20.42
C ASP A 105 5.91 -17.06 19.76
N ALA A 106 5.88 -17.14 18.42
CA ALA A 106 6.69 -18.11 17.67
C ALA A 106 8.20 -17.89 17.85
N LYS A 107 8.65 -16.67 18.07
CA LYS A 107 10.08 -16.33 18.32
C LYS A 107 10.51 -16.59 19.77
N GLN A 108 9.57 -16.64 20.70
CA GLN A 108 9.86 -16.91 22.09
C GLN A 108 9.99 -18.42 22.33
N GLY A 109 10.92 -18.82 23.22
CA GLY A 109 10.97 -20.15 23.79
C GLY A 109 9.90 -20.37 24.86
N MET A 110 10.07 -21.36 25.70
CA MET A 110 9.17 -21.60 26.84
C MET A 110 9.18 -20.40 27.81
N ARG A 111 8.13 -20.32 28.61
CA ARG A 111 8.01 -19.25 29.62
C ARG A 111 9.20 -19.24 30.59
N PRO A 112 9.65 -18.09 31.07
CA PRO A 112 10.77 -18.01 32.02
C PRO A 112 10.64 -18.94 33.23
N SER A 113 9.42 -19.05 33.80
CA SER A 113 9.14 -19.95 34.94
C SER A 113 9.30 -21.44 34.60
N GLU A 114 8.99 -21.86 33.39
CA GLU A 114 9.17 -23.23 32.91
C GLU A 114 10.66 -23.52 32.70
N ILE A 115 11.39 -22.58 32.11
CA ILE A 115 12.85 -22.65 31.95
C ILE A 115 13.54 -22.73 33.33
N ASP A 116 13.10 -21.95 34.31
CA ASP A 116 13.67 -21.97 35.66
C ASP A 116 13.41 -23.30 36.38
N THR A 117 12.25 -23.93 36.12
CA THR A 117 11.96 -25.27 36.61
C THR A 117 12.95 -26.29 36.03
N ILE A 118 13.21 -26.24 34.72
CA ILE A 118 14.19 -27.13 34.07
C ILE A 118 15.60 -26.90 34.61
N LYS A 119 16.00 -25.65 34.82
CA LYS A 119 17.30 -25.30 35.43
C LYS A 119 17.41 -25.89 36.84
N ALA A 120 16.39 -25.77 37.69
CA ALA A 120 16.40 -26.34 39.02
C ALA A 120 16.54 -27.87 39.00
N GLN A 121 15.86 -28.55 38.06
CA GLN A 121 16.02 -29.98 37.85
C GLN A 121 17.44 -30.35 37.39
N LEU A 122 18.03 -29.53 36.50
CA LEU A 122 19.39 -29.73 36.02
C LEU A 122 20.41 -29.59 37.17
N GLU A 123 20.27 -28.58 38.01
CA GLU A 123 21.15 -28.41 39.19
C GLU A 123 20.99 -29.55 40.18
N GLN A 124 19.80 -30.07 40.40
CA GLN A 124 19.57 -31.26 41.21
C GLN A 124 20.27 -32.52 40.62
N ALA A 125 20.15 -32.72 39.29
CA ALA A 125 20.81 -33.85 38.63
C ALA A 125 22.34 -33.72 38.66
N LYS A 126 22.90 -32.51 38.52
CA LYS A 126 24.33 -32.26 38.68
C LYS A 126 24.82 -32.59 40.09
N ALA A 127 24.05 -32.20 41.12
CA ALA A 127 24.40 -32.55 42.51
C ALA A 127 24.39 -34.06 42.74
N SER A 128 23.42 -34.80 42.15
CA SER A 128 23.40 -36.27 42.20
C SER A 128 24.60 -36.87 41.50
N LEU A 129 24.98 -36.36 40.32
CA LEU A 129 26.17 -36.83 39.60
C LEU A 129 27.45 -36.65 40.43
N VAL A 130 27.63 -35.49 41.04
CA VAL A 130 28.80 -35.20 41.92
C VAL A 130 28.85 -36.23 43.07
N LEU A 131 27.70 -36.54 43.70
CA LEU A 131 27.66 -37.52 44.77
C LEU A 131 28.04 -38.93 44.24
N ALA A 132 27.50 -39.32 43.07
CA ALA A 132 27.85 -40.60 42.45
C ALA A 132 29.32 -40.71 42.05
N GLU A 133 29.93 -39.61 41.60
CA GLU A 133 31.36 -39.57 41.29
C GLU A 133 32.22 -39.75 42.54
N ILE A 134 31.88 -39.08 43.65
CA ILE A 134 32.56 -39.23 44.94
C ILE A 134 32.42 -40.68 45.43
N GLU A 135 31.23 -41.27 45.31
CA GLU A 135 31.02 -42.66 45.75
C GLU A 135 31.80 -43.65 44.87
N LEU A 136 31.83 -43.47 43.57
CA LEU A 136 32.65 -44.30 42.68
C LEU A 136 34.14 -44.21 43.05
N GLU A 137 34.66 -43.01 43.27
CA GLU A 137 36.05 -42.81 43.70
C GLU A 137 36.34 -43.53 45.04
N ARG A 138 35.38 -43.47 46.00
CA ARG A 138 35.50 -44.16 47.29
C ARG A 138 35.54 -45.68 47.08
N GLN A 139 34.65 -46.26 46.29
CA GLN A 139 34.58 -47.70 46.02
C GLN A 139 35.84 -48.23 45.32
N VAL A 140 36.39 -47.43 44.36
CA VAL A 140 37.67 -47.75 43.68
C VAL A 140 38.84 -47.78 44.67
N LYS A 141 38.93 -46.85 45.62
CA LYS A 141 39.96 -46.83 46.67
C LYS A 141 39.81 -48.03 47.64
N LEU A 142 38.57 -48.36 48.01
CA LEU A 142 38.28 -49.51 48.87
C LEU A 142 38.58 -50.86 48.17
N LEU A 143 38.35 -50.94 46.86
CA LEU A 143 38.73 -52.12 46.09
C LEU A 143 40.24 -52.32 46.04
N ALA A 144 41.00 -51.25 45.87
CA ALA A 144 42.48 -51.27 45.91
C ALA A 144 42.99 -51.78 47.27
N SER A 145 42.25 -51.45 48.34
CA SER A 145 42.58 -51.89 49.73
C SER A 145 41.98 -53.27 50.03
N LYS A 146 41.29 -53.96 49.05
CA LYS A 146 40.62 -55.28 49.20
C LYS A 146 39.49 -55.29 50.24
N VAL A 147 38.87 -54.12 50.53
CA VAL A 147 37.79 -53.99 51.52
C VAL A 147 36.39 -54.14 50.86
N THR A 148 36.27 -53.92 49.55
CA THR A 148 35.03 -54.04 48.80
C THR A 148 35.16 -55.03 47.64
N SER A 149 34.06 -55.39 47.01
CA SER A 149 34.02 -56.26 45.86
C SER A 149 34.02 -55.47 44.53
N ARG A 150 34.42 -56.11 43.44
CA ARG A 150 34.35 -55.53 42.10
C ARG A 150 32.92 -55.17 41.71
N ARG A 151 31.93 -55.93 42.20
CA ARG A 151 30.51 -55.69 41.96
C ARG A 151 30.05 -54.33 42.50
N GLU A 152 30.52 -53.92 43.69
CA GLU A 152 30.18 -52.62 44.27
C GLU A 152 30.78 -51.47 43.42
N VAL A 153 31.98 -51.64 42.86
CA VAL A 153 32.54 -50.66 41.91
C VAL A 153 31.74 -50.58 40.64
N ASP A 154 31.37 -51.73 40.09
CA ASP A 154 30.55 -51.81 38.85
C ASP A 154 29.17 -51.13 39.06
N VAL A 155 28.53 -51.33 40.23
CA VAL A 155 27.26 -50.66 40.59
C VAL A 155 27.46 -49.18 40.73
N ALA A 156 28.48 -48.73 41.43
CA ALA A 156 28.77 -47.28 41.59
C ALA A 156 29.09 -46.62 40.25
N GLN A 157 29.77 -47.33 39.35
CA GLN A 157 30.03 -46.85 38.00
C GLN A 157 28.73 -46.75 37.17
N ALA A 158 27.86 -47.73 37.26
CA ALA A 158 26.55 -47.71 36.55
C ALA A 158 25.68 -46.53 37.03
N THR A 159 25.65 -46.29 38.36
CA THR A 159 24.91 -45.16 38.94
C THR A 159 25.46 -43.79 38.45
N ARG A 160 26.79 -43.65 38.46
CA ARG A 160 27.43 -42.43 37.93
C ARG A 160 27.12 -42.24 36.46
N ASP A 161 27.15 -43.28 35.65
CA ASP A 161 26.87 -43.21 34.24
C ASP A 161 25.39 -42.90 33.98
N GLU A 162 24.44 -43.43 34.78
CA GLU A 162 23.02 -43.06 34.76
C GLU A 162 22.82 -41.56 35.07
N ASP A 163 23.42 -41.07 36.17
CA ASP A 163 23.28 -39.64 36.54
C ASP A 163 23.92 -38.72 35.49
N ARG A 164 25.01 -39.16 34.87
CA ARG A 164 25.62 -38.43 33.76
C ARG A 164 24.69 -38.29 32.55
N GLN A 165 24.01 -39.38 32.19
CA GLN A 165 23.02 -39.35 31.10
C GLN A 165 21.82 -38.46 31.46
N ARG A 166 21.43 -38.47 32.75
CA ARG A 166 20.34 -37.60 33.23
C ARG A 166 20.69 -36.11 33.10
N VAL A 167 21.93 -35.72 33.45
CA VAL A 167 22.40 -34.34 33.23
C VAL A 167 22.38 -34.00 31.76
N ALA A 168 22.94 -34.84 30.89
CA ALA A 168 22.93 -34.61 29.44
C ALA A 168 21.51 -34.48 28.85
N GLN A 169 20.57 -35.28 29.33
CA GLN A 169 19.17 -35.19 28.93
C GLN A 169 18.55 -33.82 29.31
N LEU A 170 18.77 -33.39 30.54
CA LEU A 170 18.22 -32.11 31.02
C LEU A 170 18.89 -30.89 30.37
N GLU A 171 20.19 -30.96 30.05
CA GLU A 171 20.86 -29.92 29.24
C GLU A 171 20.26 -29.79 27.85
N SER A 172 20.03 -30.91 27.16
CA SER A 172 19.38 -30.92 25.87
C SER A 172 17.90 -30.44 25.93
N THR A 173 17.19 -30.76 27.03
CA THR A 173 15.85 -30.28 27.29
C THR A 173 15.85 -28.77 27.50
N LEU A 174 16.80 -28.23 28.28
CA LEU A 174 16.96 -26.80 28.51
C LEU A 174 17.27 -26.05 27.23
N GLU A 175 18.20 -26.56 26.42
CA GLU A 175 18.51 -25.99 25.10
C GLU A 175 17.24 -25.91 24.23
N THR A 176 16.49 -27.02 24.13
CA THR A 176 15.23 -27.05 23.36
C THR A 176 14.19 -26.07 23.91
N ALA A 177 14.08 -25.94 25.24
CA ALA A 177 13.14 -25.03 25.89
C ALA A 177 13.47 -23.55 25.66
N GLN A 178 14.74 -23.22 25.45
CA GLN A 178 15.19 -21.86 25.14
C GLN A 178 15.00 -21.47 23.67
N LEU A 179 14.89 -22.47 22.80
CA LEU A 179 14.62 -22.22 21.39
C LEU A 179 13.16 -21.82 21.20
N GLY A 180 12.89 -20.88 20.30
CA GLY A 180 11.55 -20.57 19.81
C GLY A 180 11.01 -21.71 18.95
N ALA A 181 9.93 -21.46 18.25
CA ALA A 181 9.39 -22.38 17.27
C ALA A 181 10.43 -22.71 16.19
N ARG A 182 10.22 -23.84 15.49
CA ARG A 182 11.09 -24.23 14.36
C ARG A 182 11.16 -23.09 13.35
N ALA A 183 12.33 -22.90 12.73
CA ALA A 183 12.59 -21.82 11.77
C ALA A 183 11.51 -21.70 10.68
N ASP A 184 10.95 -22.83 10.23
CA ASP A 184 9.88 -22.82 9.24
C ASP A 184 8.58 -22.21 9.78
N LEU A 185 8.25 -22.47 11.06
CA LEU A 185 7.07 -21.89 11.70
C LEU A 185 7.23 -20.39 11.92
N VAL A 186 8.41 -19.94 12.33
CA VAL A 186 8.74 -18.51 12.45
C VAL A 186 8.61 -17.84 11.08
N LYS A 187 9.18 -18.45 10.04
CA LYS A 187 9.08 -17.94 8.67
C LYS A 187 7.63 -17.89 8.18
N ALA A 188 6.82 -18.91 8.50
CA ALA A 188 5.40 -18.91 8.15
C ALA A 188 4.63 -17.77 8.85
N ALA A 189 4.93 -17.51 10.13
CA ALA A 189 4.35 -16.39 10.87
C ALA A 189 4.78 -15.03 10.30
N GLU A 190 6.04 -14.89 9.87
CA GLU A 190 6.54 -13.69 9.19
C GLU A 190 5.81 -13.43 7.86
N GLN A 191 5.61 -14.48 7.05
CA GLN A 191 4.86 -14.35 5.80
C GLN A 191 3.38 -14.00 6.05
N ASN A 192 2.78 -14.56 7.10
CA ASN A 192 1.43 -14.19 7.51
C ASN A 192 1.35 -12.69 7.90
N LEU A 193 2.30 -12.21 8.70
CA LEU A 193 2.36 -10.79 9.06
C LEU A 193 2.45 -9.89 7.82
N LEU A 194 3.33 -10.22 6.88
CA LEU A 194 3.46 -9.47 5.62
C LEU A 194 2.16 -9.46 4.82
N ALA A 195 1.44 -10.59 4.79
CA ALA A 195 0.14 -10.68 4.12
C ALA A 195 -0.92 -9.77 4.78
N GLN A 196 -0.99 -9.75 6.12
CA GLN A 196 -1.90 -8.86 6.85
C GLN A 196 -1.53 -7.39 6.68
N GLN A 197 -0.25 -7.04 6.66
CA GLN A 197 0.20 -5.67 6.38
C GLN A 197 -0.18 -5.22 4.96
N ALA A 198 -0.10 -6.11 3.97
CA ALA A 198 -0.55 -5.82 2.61
C ALA A 198 -2.08 -5.60 2.55
N ALA A 199 -2.85 -6.39 3.31
CA ALA A 199 -4.29 -6.21 3.45
C ALA A 199 -4.65 -4.87 4.10
N LEU A 200 -3.92 -4.47 5.16
CA LEU A 200 -4.09 -3.17 5.80
C LEU A 200 -3.82 -2.01 4.82
N LYS A 201 -2.73 -2.06 4.08
CA LYS A 201 -2.43 -1.03 3.06
C LYS A 201 -3.54 -0.88 2.04
N ARG A 202 -4.17 -1.99 1.62
CA ARG A 202 -5.30 -1.95 0.71
C ARG A 202 -6.52 -1.29 1.35
N ALA A 203 -6.84 -1.63 2.60
CA ALA A 203 -7.95 -1.02 3.34
C ALA A 203 -7.70 0.48 3.58
N GLU A 204 -6.48 0.89 3.89
CA GLU A 204 -6.07 2.29 4.03
C GLU A 204 -6.22 3.06 2.71
N TRP A 205 -5.85 2.44 1.60
CA TRP A 205 -6.03 3.03 0.29
C TRP A 205 -7.52 3.20 -0.04
N ASN A 206 -8.35 2.16 0.20
CA ASN A 206 -9.80 2.22 0.00
C ASN A 206 -10.41 3.37 0.80
N PHE A 207 -10.06 3.46 2.09
CA PHE A 207 -10.52 4.54 2.95
C PHE A 207 -10.10 5.93 2.44
N ALA A 208 -8.86 6.08 2.01
CA ALA A 208 -8.35 7.34 1.45
C ALA A 208 -9.10 7.76 0.17
N GLN A 209 -9.58 6.80 -0.65
CA GLN A 209 -10.33 7.12 -1.87
C GLN A 209 -11.74 7.68 -1.60
N LYS A 210 -12.23 7.57 -0.36
CA LYS A 210 -13.52 8.18 0.01
C LYS A 210 -13.45 9.70 0.16
N GLN A 211 -12.27 10.27 0.24
CA GLN A 211 -12.05 11.71 0.27
C GLN A 211 -11.24 12.13 -0.95
N GLN A 212 -11.82 12.99 -1.78
CA GLN A 212 -11.17 13.47 -2.98
C GLN A 212 -10.76 14.92 -2.83
N SER A 213 -9.51 15.20 -3.16
CA SER A 213 -8.89 16.51 -3.08
C SER A 213 -8.41 16.97 -4.46
N ALA A 214 -8.31 18.28 -4.63
CA ALA A 214 -7.83 18.87 -5.87
C ALA A 214 -6.36 18.47 -6.13
N GLN A 215 -6.10 17.88 -7.30
CA GLN A 215 -4.73 17.49 -7.69
C GLN A 215 -3.88 18.70 -8.11
N GLN A 216 -4.52 19.77 -8.55
CA GLN A 216 -3.91 21.03 -8.94
C GLN A 216 -4.82 22.19 -8.56
N ALA A 217 -4.27 23.40 -8.50
CA ALA A 217 -5.06 24.62 -8.32
C ALA A 217 -5.92 24.88 -9.56
N GLY A 218 -7.15 25.35 -9.37
CA GLY A 218 -8.06 25.58 -10.48
C GLY A 218 -9.39 26.18 -10.06
N LEU A 219 -10.25 26.41 -11.05
CA LEU A 219 -11.60 26.89 -10.87
C LEU A 219 -12.59 25.72 -10.99
N VAL A 220 -13.48 25.59 -10.04
CA VAL A 220 -14.59 24.60 -10.10
C VAL A 220 -15.61 25.04 -11.13
N THR A 221 -15.66 24.34 -12.25
CA THR A 221 -16.56 24.68 -13.37
C THR A 221 -17.98 24.24 -13.09
N ASP A 222 -18.14 23.00 -12.55
CA ASP A 222 -19.44 22.44 -12.22
C ASP A 222 -19.33 21.34 -11.16
N THR A 223 -20.45 21.05 -10.51
CA THR A 223 -20.63 19.94 -9.57
C THR A 223 -21.80 19.08 -10.05
N LEU A 224 -21.51 17.82 -10.42
CA LEU A 224 -22.47 16.92 -11.07
C LEU A 224 -23.42 16.24 -10.10
N TYR A 225 -23.05 16.14 -8.83
CA TYR A 225 -23.81 15.44 -7.78
C TYR A 225 -24.10 16.38 -6.60
N ARG A 226 -25.06 16.01 -5.78
CA ARG A 226 -25.48 16.72 -4.58
C ARG A 226 -25.27 15.84 -3.35
N GLU A 227 -25.16 16.48 -2.18
CA GLU A 227 -25.15 15.74 -0.91
C GLU A 227 -26.39 14.87 -0.78
N GLY A 228 -26.17 13.60 -0.50
CA GLY A 228 -27.19 12.56 -0.40
C GLY A 228 -27.34 11.66 -1.63
N ASP A 229 -26.75 12.03 -2.77
CA ASP A 229 -26.78 11.20 -4.00
C ASP A 229 -25.95 9.91 -3.83
#